data_9ebc4ae5dcceb24bbb8a7a90f877ac40
#
_entry.id   9ebc4ae5dcceb24bbb8a7a90f877ac40
#
_cell.length_a   1.000
_cell.length_b   1.000
_cell.length_c   1.000
_cell.angle_alpha   90.00
_cell.angle_beta   90.00
_cell.angle_gamma   90.00
#
_symmetry.space_group_name_H-M   'P 1'
#
loop_
_entity.id
_entity.type
_entity.pdbx_description
1 polymer ?
#
loop_
_entity_poly.entity_id
_entity_poly.type
_entity_poly.pdbx_seq_one_letter_code
_entity_poly.pdbx_strand_id
1 'polypeptide(L)'
;MNVQYSVPETIIHLFGMEAVKQYYLEAGKKVFDELGPEALRRRGVTERVLYGDIGKTLAEEAEVFKADLIVMGTRGLNPVKGLLLGSVSNDLLARTKVPMLLLRDKTPPLTDKLRVGIFVDGSDYGAAAADFVLRNRELFGAKSEFTVVHASAPIPDPVAPNPVSPHMPTLTRQEREAEQRRVFADAVKPVIEPFEAAGLAVKAELVVGDADHALADYANKNLDIVVMGSHGYGNFKAAVLGSTAMHVAALTEAPILVIRKD
;
A
#
# COMPACT_ATOMS: atom_id res chain seq x y z
N MET A 1 -10.23 -5.21 -15.95
CA MET A 1 -9.98 -4.09 -16.88
C MET A 1 -8.61 -4.24 -17.50
N ASN A 2 -8.46 -3.98 -18.79
CA ASN A 2 -7.20 -3.93 -19.51
C ASN A 2 -7.09 -2.59 -20.25
N VAL A 3 -5.96 -1.89 -20.14
CA VAL A 3 -5.71 -0.63 -20.83
C VAL A 3 -4.49 -0.79 -21.73
N GLN A 4 -4.66 -0.50 -23.00
CA GLN A 4 -3.63 -0.56 -24.03
C GLN A 4 -3.04 0.84 -24.28
N TYR A 5 -1.76 0.93 -24.54
CA TYR A 5 -1.14 2.20 -24.95
C TYR A 5 -1.74 2.70 -26.27
N SER A 6 -1.98 4.00 -26.37
CA SER A 6 -2.38 4.58 -27.65
C SER A 6 -1.30 4.39 -28.71
N VAL A 7 -1.69 3.93 -29.88
CA VAL A 7 -0.78 3.92 -31.04
C VAL A 7 -0.52 5.35 -31.53
N PRO A 8 0.64 5.61 -32.17
CA PRO A 8 0.92 6.89 -32.79
C PRO A 8 -0.15 7.27 -33.83
N GLU A 9 -0.41 8.57 -33.97
CA GLU A 9 -1.38 9.09 -34.96
C GLU A 9 -1.08 8.62 -36.38
N THR A 10 0.21 8.46 -36.73
CA THR A 10 0.63 7.91 -38.02
C THR A 10 0.05 6.54 -38.31
N ILE A 11 -0.09 5.68 -37.30
CA ILE A 11 -0.69 4.34 -37.43
C ILE A 11 -2.19 4.48 -37.68
N ILE A 12 -2.86 5.42 -36.97
CA ILE A 12 -4.29 5.70 -37.18
C ILE A 12 -4.55 6.22 -38.58
N HIS A 13 -3.67 7.07 -39.10
CA HIS A 13 -3.76 7.58 -40.47
C HIS A 13 -3.56 6.47 -41.54
N LEU A 14 -2.66 5.54 -41.27
CA LEU A 14 -2.37 4.46 -42.23
C LEU A 14 -3.46 3.38 -42.27
N PHE A 15 -4.00 2.98 -41.15
CA PHE A 15 -4.89 1.82 -41.03
C PHE A 15 -6.35 2.18 -40.70
N GLY A 16 -6.59 3.43 -40.31
CA GLY A 16 -7.92 3.89 -39.88
C GLY A 16 -8.20 3.56 -38.40
N MET A 17 -9.05 4.37 -37.78
CA MET A 17 -9.39 4.24 -36.36
C MET A 17 -10.10 2.92 -36.05
N GLU A 18 -10.90 2.40 -36.98
CA GLU A 18 -11.65 1.15 -36.75
C GLU A 18 -10.74 -0.08 -36.66
N ALA A 19 -9.72 -0.15 -37.54
CA ALA A 19 -8.73 -1.23 -37.48
C ALA A 19 -7.90 -1.17 -36.18
N VAL A 20 -7.58 0.05 -35.71
CA VAL A 20 -6.87 0.26 -34.44
C VAL A 20 -7.73 -0.17 -33.25
N LYS A 21 -9.03 0.18 -33.24
CA LYS A 21 -9.96 -0.29 -32.19
C LYS A 21 -10.07 -1.81 -32.16
N GLN A 22 -10.20 -2.43 -33.33
CA GLN A 22 -10.26 -3.90 -33.42
C GLN A 22 -8.98 -4.54 -32.86
N TYR A 23 -7.83 -4.00 -33.20
CA TYR A 23 -6.54 -4.45 -32.63
C TYR A 23 -6.53 -4.36 -31.09
N TYR A 24 -6.98 -3.25 -30.50
CA TYR A 24 -7.04 -3.12 -29.04
C TYR A 24 -7.99 -4.13 -28.40
N LEU A 25 -9.16 -4.33 -29.00
CA LEU A 25 -10.14 -5.30 -28.50
C LEU A 25 -9.57 -6.73 -28.51
N GLU A 26 -8.91 -7.12 -29.60
CA GLU A 26 -8.30 -8.43 -29.72
C GLU A 26 -7.13 -8.62 -28.72
N ALA A 27 -6.27 -7.61 -28.58
CA ALA A 27 -5.17 -7.65 -27.62
C ALA A 27 -5.67 -7.74 -26.17
N GLY A 28 -6.70 -6.95 -25.82
CA GLY A 28 -7.31 -6.98 -24.49
C GLY A 28 -8.05 -8.29 -24.22
N LYS A 29 -8.73 -8.84 -25.24
CA LYS A 29 -9.42 -10.13 -25.11
C LYS A 29 -8.46 -11.26 -24.79
N LYS A 30 -7.29 -11.32 -25.41
CA LYS A 30 -6.27 -12.32 -25.09
C LYS A 30 -5.89 -12.31 -23.60
N VAL A 31 -5.77 -11.13 -22.99
CA VAL A 31 -5.47 -11.00 -21.57
C VAL A 31 -6.61 -11.56 -20.70
N PHE A 32 -7.85 -11.36 -21.09
CA PHE A 32 -8.99 -11.94 -20.37
C PHE A 32 -9.12 -13.44 -20.57
N ASP A 33 -8.84 -13.94 -21.78
CA ASP A 33 -8.85 -15.39 -22.07
C ASP A 33 -7.84 -16.15 -21.17
N GLU A 34 -6.70 -15.53 -20.82
CA GLU A 34 -5.70 -16.10 -19.92
C GLU A 34 -6.21 -16.25 -18.47
N LEU A 35 -7.19 -15.43 -18.03
CA LEU A 35 -7.80 -15.57 -16.70
C LEU A 35 -8.68 -16.80 -16.54
N GLY A 36 -9.06 -17.40 -17.67
CA GLY A 36 -9.94 -18.55 -17.73
C GLY A 36 -11.43 -18.23 -17.53
N PRO A 37 -12.31 -19.09 -18.06
CA PRO A 37 -13.74 -18.81 -18.10
C PRO A 37 -14.42 -18.77 -16.72
N GLU A 38 -13.85 -19.42 -15.70
CA GLU A 38 -14.43 -19.44 -14.36
C GLU A 38 -14.33 -18.06 -13.68
N ALA A 39 -13.22 -17.36 -13.87
CA ALA A 39 -13.02 -16.03 -13.30
C ALA A 39 -14.02 -15.02 -13.89
N LEU A 40 -14.26 -15.12 -15.22
CA LEU A 40 -15.09 -14.18 -15.96
C LEU A 40 -16.60 -14.46 -15.83
N ARG A 41 -16.99 -15.70 -15.51
CA ARG A 41 -18.41 -16.08 -15.31
C ARG A 41 -18.96 -15.73 -13.93
N ARG A 42 -18.13 -15.24 -13.01
CA ARG A 42 -18.61 -14.83 -11.68
C ARG A 42 -19.62 -13.70 -11.82
N ARG A 43 -20.70 -13.77 -11.03
CA ARG A 43 -21.76 -12.74 -11.04
C ARG A 43 -21.15 -11.36 -10.75
N GLY A 44 -21.49 -10.38 -11.60
CA GLY A 44 -21.03 -9.00 -11.44
C GLY A 44 -19.66 -8.69 -12.03
N VAL A 45 -18.98 -9.67 -12.66
CA VAL A 45 -17.74 -9.41 -13.37
C VAL A 45 -18.05 -8.82 -14.75
N THR A 46 -17.39 -7.73 -15.08
CA THR A 46 -17.45 -7.09 -16.42
C THR A 46 -16.03 -6.90 -16.96
N GLU A 47 -15.86 -7.18 -18.25
CA GLU A 47 -14.60 -6.99 -18.96
C GLU A 47 -14.63 -5.62 -19.65
N ARG A 48 -13.53 -4.87 -19.53
CA ARG A 48 -13.36 -3.60 -20.24
C ARG A 48 -11.96 -3.51 -20.82
N VAL A 49 -11.89 -3.25 -22.11
CA VAL A 49 -10.67 -2.91 -22.83
C VAL A 49 -10.72 -1.43 -23.16
N LEU A 50 -9.71 -0.71 -22.72
CA LEU A 50 -9.57 0.72 -22.92
C LEU A 50 -8.20 0.99 -23.58
N TYR A 51 -8.03 2.20 -24.09
CA TYR A 51 -6.76 2.64 -24.69
C TYR A 51 -6.47 4.09 -24.30
N GLY A 52 -5.19 4.40 -24.13
CA GLY A 52 -4.77 5.73 -23.72
C GLY A 52 -3.50 5.72 -22.88
N ASP A 53 -3.31 6.80 -22.14
CA ASP A 53 -2.37 6.85 -21.03
C ASP A 53 -2.89 5.95 -19.90
N ILE A 54 -2.12 4.91 -19.55
CA ILE A 54 -2.63 3.82 -18.72
C ILE A 54 -3.06 4.32 -17.34
N GLY A 55 -2.21 5.08 -16.65
CA GLY A 55 -2.52 5.55 -15.30
C GLY A 55 -3.69 6.52 -15.27
N LYS A 56 -3.72 7.45 -16.21
CA LYS A 56 -4.83 8.40 -16.36
C LYS A 56 -6.14 7.68 -16.68
N THR A 57 -6.14 6.80 -17.66
CA THR A 57 -7.33 6.05 -18.09
C THR A 57 -7.88 5.17 -16.96
N LEU A 58 -6.99 4.52 -16.19
CA LEU A 58 -7.41 3.71 -15.03
C LEU A 58 -8.03 4.58 -13.93
N ALA A 59 -7.47 5.76 -13.66
CA ALA A 59 -8.00 6.67 -12.64
C ALA A 59 -9.39 7.19 -13.04
N GLU A 60 -9.54 7.67 -14.28
CA GLU A 60 -10.82 8.15 -14.82
C GLU A 60 -11.89 7.04 -14.80
N GLU A 61 -11.52 5.83 -15.18
CA GLU A 61 -12.44 4.70 -15.17
C GLU A 61 -12.82 4.24 -13.76
N ALA A 62 -11.90 4.32 -12.80
CA ALA A 62 -12.21 4.04 -11.40
C ALA A 62 -13.24 5.02 -10.83
N GLU A 63 -13.18 6.30 -11.21
CA GLU A 63 -14.17 7.32 -10.85
C GLU A 63 -15.54 7.05 -11.51
N VAL A 64 -15.55 6.76 -12.82
CA VAL A 64 -16.78 6.43 -13.57
C VAL A 64 -17.46 5.18 -13.00
N PHE A 65 -16.67 4.18 -12.67
CA PHE A 65 -17.15 2.92 -12.06
C PHE A 65 -17.55 3.11 -10.60
N LYS A 66 -17.16 4.20 -9.95
CA LYS A 66 -17.27 4.44 -8.50
C LYS A 66 -16.63 3.30 -7.70
N ALA A 67 -15.39 3.00 -8.06
CA ALA A 67 -14.66 1.90 -7.45
C ALA A 67 -14.38 2.17 -5.96
N ASP A 68 -14.68 1.19 -5.11
CA ASP A 68 -14.36 1.22 -3.67
C ASP A 68 -12.92 0.77 -3.41
N LEU A 69 -12.34 -0.02 -4.32
CA LEU A 69 -11.00 -0.58 -4.25
C LEU A 69 -10.45 -0.83 -5.65
N ILE A 70 -9.19 -0.47 -5.85
CA ILE A 70 -8.43 -0.87 -7.04
C ILE A 70 -7.47 -1.99 -6.64
N VAL A 71 -7.47 -3.10 -7.37
CA VAL A 71 -6.52 -4.21 -7.18
C VAL A 71 -5.64 -4.31 -8.41
N MET A 72 -4.33 -4.24 -8.22
CA MET A 72 -3.40 -4.35 -9.34
C MET A 72 -2.06 -4.98 -8.93
N GLY A 73 -1.40 -5.62 -9.89
CA GLY A 73 -0.01 -6.07 -9.72
C GLY A 73 0.96 -4.89 -9.78
N THR A 74 2.04 -4.96 -9.03
CA THR A 74 3.11 -3.94 -9.06
C THR A 74 4.15 -4.21 -10.13
N ARG A 75 4.16 -5.38 -10.74
CA ARG A 75 5.07 -5.77 -11.82
C ARG A 75 4.36 -5.71 -13.17
N GLY A 76 5.01 -5.05 -14.15
CA GLY A 76 4.61 -5.11 -15.55
C GLY A 76 5.33 -6.24 -16.30
N LEU A 77 5.16 -6.26 -17.61
CA LEU A 77 5.77 -7.26 -18.53
C LEU A 77 7.32 -7.25 -18.50
N ASN A 78 7.95 -6.17 -18.05
CA ASN A 78 9.39 -6.04 -17.92
C ASN A 78 9.77 -5.67 -16.47
N PRO A 79 9.97 -6.65 -15.59
CA PRO A 79 10.39 -6.36 -14.22
C PRO A 79 11.84 -5.86 -14.21
N VAL A 80 12.01 -4.57 -13.96
CA VAL A 80 13.35 -4.00 -13.72
C VAL A 80 13.69 -4.27 -12.27
N LYS A 81 14.75 -5.05 -12.01
CA LYS A 81 15.27 -5.29 -10.67
C LYS A 81 15.62 -3.94 -10.01
N GLY A 82 15.06 -3.70 -8.83
CA GLY A 82 15.35 -2.49 -8.04
C GLY A 82 14.35 -1.33 -8.23
N LEU A 83 13.35 -1.43 -9.11
CA LEU A 83 12.26 -0.46 -9.16
C LEU A 83 11.26 -0.77 -8.04
N LEU A 84 11.01 0.25 -7.21
CA LEU A 84 10.20 0.20 -6.01
C LEU A 84 8.74 -0.18 -6.28
N LEU A 85 8.12 0.52 -7.24
CA LEU A 85 6.78 0.26 -7.78
C LEU A 85 6.83 0.48 -9.30
N GLY A 86 6.00 -0.24 -10.06
CA GLY A 86 5.88 -0.02 -11.49
C GLY A 86 5.42 1.40 -11.82
N SER A 87 5.82 1.93 -12.99
CA SER A 87 5.44 3.27 -13.44
C SER A 87 3.93 3.48 -13.45
N VAL A 88 3.18 2.49 -13.90
CA VAL A 88 1.71 2.52 -13.93
C VAL A 88 1.12 2.59 -12.52
N SER A 89 1.63 1.79 -11.57
CA SER A 89 1.15 1.81 -10.18
C SER A 89 1.42 3.16 -9.52
N ASN A 90 2.60 3.74 -9.75
CA ASN A 90 2.94 5.07 -9.24
C ASN A 90 2.07 6.16 -9.86
N ASP A 91 1.88 6.12 -11.19
CA ASP A 91 1.07 7.13 -11.88
C ASP A 91 -0.40 7.05 -11.45
N LEU A 92 -0.94 5.84 -11.30
CA LEU A 92 -2.31 5.65 -10.81
C LEU A 92 -2.46 6.12 -9.36
N LEU A 93 -1.51 5.76 -8.47
CA LEU A 93 -1.48 6.28 -7.09
C LEU A 93 -1.46 7.82 -7.02
N ALA A 94 -0.80 8.48 -7.99
CA ALA A 94 -0.80 9.94 -8.07
C ALA A 94 -2.18 10.53 -8.38
N ARG A 95 -2.99 9.82 -9.16
CA ARG A 95 -4.20 10.34 -9.79
C ARG A 95 -5.49 9.95 -9.06
N THR A 96 -5.50 8.89 -8.26
CA THR A 96 -6.71 8.41 -7.59
C THR A 96 -6.64 8.56 -6.08
N LYS A 97 -7.79 8.76 -5.45
CA LYS A 97 -7.98 8.66 -4.01
C LYS A 97 -8.57 7.31 -3.59
N VAL A 98 -8.97 6.50 -4.55
CA VAL A 98 -9.49 5.15 -4.28
C VAL A 98 -8.40 4.30 -3.63
N PRO A 99 -8.71 3.57 -2.55
CA PRO A 99 -7.79 2.63 -1.93
C PRO A 99 -7.20 1.65 -2.95
N MET A 100 -5.90 1.36 -2.85
CA MET A 100 -5.23 0.49 -3.82
C MET A 100 -4.57 -0.70 -3.14
N LEU A 101 -4.99 -1.90 -3.51
CA LEU A 101 -4.34 -3.15 -3.14
C LEU A 101 -3.28 -3.50 -4.20
N LEU A 102 -2.04 -3.39 -3.80
CA LEU A 102 -0.87 -3.68 -4.62
C LEU A 102 -0.45 -5.14 -4.38
N LEU A 103 -0.68 -5.99 -5.37
CA LEU A 103 -0.26 -7.39 -5.32
C LEU A 103 1.23 -7.50 -5.61
N ARG A 104 1.92 -8.23 -4.74
CA ARG A 104 3.37 -8.43 -4.76
C ARG A 104 3.71 -9.89 -5.09
N ASP A 105 4.86 -10.35 -4.60
CA ASP A 105 5.38 -11.69 -4.88
C ASP A 105 4.61 -12.79 -4.16
N LYS A 106 4.19 -12.51 -2.94
CA LYS A 106 3.32 -13.39 -2.18
C LYS A 106 1.86 -13.11 -2.47
N THR A 107 1.13 -14.16 -2.80
CA THR A 107 -0.34 -14.11 -2.83
C THR A 107 -0.85 -14.39 -1.42
N PRO A 108 -1.81 -13.60 -0.89
CA PRO A 108 -2.41 -13.94 0.39
C PRO A 108 -3.05 -15.32 0.33
N PRO A 109 -2.97 -16.10 1.42
CA PRO A 109 -3.63 -17.39 1.45
C PRO A 109 -5.15 -17.22 1.29
N LEU A 110 -5.78 -18.14 0.57
CA LEU A 110 -7.25 -18.21 0.45
C LEU A 110 -7.84 -18.75 1.75
N THR A 111 -7.97 -17.89 2.75
CA THR A 111 -8.45 -18.24 4.10
C THR A 111 -9.30 -17.10 4.66
N ASP A 112 -10.14 -17.43 5.65
CA ASP A 112 -10.89 -16.46 6.47
C ASP A 112 -10.05 -15.93 7.67
N LYS A 113 -8.78 -16.34 7.76
CA LYS A 113 -7.84 -16.00 8.84
C LYS A 113 -6.54 -15.43 8.27
N LEU A 114 -6.54 -14.14 7.93
CA LEU A 114 -5.34 -13.43 7.52
C LEU A 114 -4.66 -12.75 8.73
N ARG A 115 -3.33 -12.65 8.67
CA ARG A 115 -2.53 -11.83 9.57
C ARG A 115 -2.37 -10.45 8.93
N VAL A 116 -3.14 -9.49 9.42
CA VAL A 116 -3.24 -8.13 8.85
C VAL A 116 -2.39 -7.18 9.69
N GLY A 117 -1.37 -6.58 9.09
CA GLY A 117 -0.57 -5.53 9.73
C GLY A 117 -1.07 -4.14 9.34
N ILE A 118 -1.30 -3.29 10.32
CA ILE A 118 -1.68 -1.89 10.13
C ILE A 118 -0.48 -1.04 10.54
N PHE A 119 0.20 -0.43 9.59
CA PHE A 119 1.39 0.36 9.85
C PHE A 119 1.01 1.80 10.17
N VAL A 120 1.44 2.27 11.34
CA VAL A 120 1.12 3.59 11.85
C VAL A 120 2.39 4.30 12.32
N ASP A 121 2.42 5.60 12.11
CA ASP A 121 3.48 6.49 12.60
C ASP A 121 2.94 7.57 13.56
N GLY A 122 1.64 7.52 13.87
CA GLY A 122 0.93 8.52 14.66
C GLY A 122 0.34 9.64 13.81
N SER A 123 0.56 9.63 12.48
CA SER A 123 -0.07 10.59 11.58
C SER A 123 -1.54 10.26 11.30
N ASP A 124 -2.26 11.25 10.79
CA ASP A 124 -3.63 11.08 10.32
C ASP A 124 -3.76 10.05 9.18
N TYR A 125 -2.71 9.80 8.41
CA TYR A 125 -2.71 8.80 7.34
C TYR A 125 -2.70 7.37 7.91
N GLY A 126 -1.95 7.14 8.97
CA GLY A 126 -1.98 5.88 9.71
C GLY A 126 -3.34 5.65 10.37
N ALA A 127 -3.94 6.68 10.94
CA ALA A 127 -5.30 6.61 11.50
C ALA A 127 -6.35 6.31 10.42
N ALA A 128 -6.24 6.93 9.23
CA ALA A 128 -7.15 6.65 8.11
C ALA A 128 -7.01 5.20 7.60
N ALA A 129 -5.80 4.65 7.59
CA ALA A 129 -5.57 3.24 7.24
C ALA A 129 -6.26 2.29 8.24
N ALA A 130 -6.16 2.58 9.52
CA ALA A 130 -6.81 1.80 10.57
C ALA A 130 -8.34 1.88 10.50
N ASP A 131 -8.89 3.07 10.30
CA ASP A 131 -10.31 3.30 10.12
C ASP A 131 -10.87 2.57 8.89
N PHE A 132 -10.11 2.54 7.78
CA PHE A 132 -10.48 1.75 6.62
C PHE A 132 -10.58 0.26 6.96
N VAL A 133 -9.59 -0.30 7.66
CA VAL A 133 -9.61 -1.71 8.09
C VAL A 133 -10.83 -2.00 8.96
N LEU A 134 -11.10 -1.12 9.93
CA LEU A 134 -12.22 -1.28 10.86
C LEU A 134 -13.57 -1.31 10.13
N ARG A 135 -13.77 -0.40 9.16
CA ARG A 135 -15.02 -0.32 8.38
C ARG A 135 -15.17 -1.44 7.37
N ASN A 136 -14.05 -1.98 6.87
CA ASN A 136 -14.03 -2.97 5.79
C ASN A 136 -13.43 -4.31 6.24
N ARG A 137 -13.58 -4.67 7.51
CA ARG A 137 -12.98 -5.88 8.10
C ARG A 137 -13.32 -7.16 7.35
N GLU A 138 -14.47 -7.21 6.69
CA GLU A 138 -14.93 -8.35 5.91
C GLU A 138 -14.02 -8.67 4.71
N LEU A 139 -13.29 -7.67 4.18
CA LEU A 139 -12.30 -7.87 3.13
C LEU A 139 -11.15 -8.81 3.55
N PHE A 140 -10.88 -8.88 4.85
CA PHE A 140 -9.75 -9.65 5.37
C PHE A 140 -10.14 -11.04 5.88
N GLY A 141 -11.46 -11.32 5.98
CA GLY A 141 -11.98 -12.57 6.50
C GLY A 141 -12.38 -12.49 7.98
N ALA A 142 -13.38 -13.30 8.34
CA ALA A 142 -14.07 -13.20 9.64
C ALA A 142 -13.20 -13.53 10.87
N LYS A 143 -12.09 -14.27 10.67
CA LYS A 143 -11.20 -14.74 11.74
C LYS A 143 -9.82 -14.08 11.68
N SER A 144 -9.68 -13.03 10.89
CA SER A 144 -8.38 -12.37 10.71
C SER A 144 -7.87 -11.71 11.98
N GLU A 145 -6.57 -11.78 12.16
CA GLU A 145 -5.85 -11.19 13.28
C GLU A 145 -5.26 -9.83 12.85
N PHE A 146 -5.52 -8.81 13.64
CA PHE A 146 -5.05 -7.45 13.36
C PHE A 146 -3.89 -7.10 14.30
N THR A 147 -2.83 -6.53 13.73
CA THR A 147 -1.68 -6.04 14.48
C THR A 147 -1.35 -4.63 14.02
N VAL A 148 -1.41 -3.68 14.94
CA VAL A 148 -0.92 -2.31 14.73
C VAL A 148 0.59 -2.33 14.95
N VAL A 149 1.34 -1.91 13.95
CA VAL A 149 2.82 -1.92 13.98
C VAL A 149 3.35 -0.50 13.85
N HIS A 150 4.20 -0.12 14.78
CA HIS A 150 4.91 1.15 14.78
C HIS A 150 6.42 0.90 14.75
N ALA A 151 7.13 1.66 13.92
CA ALA A 151 8.60 1.61 13.87
C ALA A 151 9.21 2.79 14.62
N SER A 152 10.22 2.52 15.42
CA SER A 152 11.00 3.53 16.12
C SER A 152 12.47 3.35 15.83
N ALA A 153 13.16 4.45 15.55
CA ALA A 153 14.61 4.41 15.45
C ALA A 153 15.24 3.96 16.79
N PRO A 154 16.34 3.21 16.75
CA PRO A 154 17.08 2.90 17.96
C PRO A 154 17.56 4.21 18.58
N ILE A 155 17.34 4.38 19.89
CA ILE A 155 17.88 5.54 20.61
C ILE A 155 19.37 5.29 20.81
N PRO A 156 20.26 6.13 20.24
CA PRO A 156 21.69 5.91 20.32
C PRO A 156 22.19 5.86 21.78
N ASP A 157 23.20 5.04 22.05
CA ASP A 157 23.90 5.12 23.32
C ASP A 157 24.49 6.52 23.47
N PRO A 158 24.56 7.06 24.71
CA PRO A 158 25.18 8.35 24.95
C PRO A 158 26.62 8.29 24.42
N VAL A 159 26.88 9.12 23.42
CA VAL A 159 28.27 9.34 22.99
C VAL A 159 29.02 9.90 24.21
N ALA A 160 30.24 9.41 24.44
CA ALA A 160 31.10 9.93 25.49
C ALA A 160 31.10 11.48 25.48
N PRO A 161 31.10 12.16 26.62
CA PRO A 161 30.93 13.61 26.67
C PRO A 161 31.82 14.31 25.65
N ASN A 162 31.22 14.98 24.71
CA ASN A 162 31.95 15.75 23.72
C ASN A 162 32.65 16.91 24.47
N PRO A 163 33.97 17.01 24.42
CA PRO A 163 34.67 18.08 25.12
C PRO A 163 34.26 19.48 24.69
N VAL A 164 33.58 19.62 23.51
CA VAL A 164 33.05 20.90 23.01
C VAL A 164 31.67 21.23 23.55
N SER A 165 30.94 20.26 24.12
CA SER A 165 29.58 20.46 24.66
C SER A 165 29.36 19.58 25.91
N PRO A 166 30.06 19.85 27.03
CA PRO A 166 30.03 18.98 28.21
C PRO A 166 28.70 18.99 28.99
N HIS A 167 27.72 19.81 28.59
CA HIS A 167 26.48 20.06 29.33
C HIS A 167 25.23 19.50 28.63
N MET A 168 25.34 18.69 27.61
CA MET A 168 24.16 18.01 27.07
C MET A 168 23.72 16.90 28.04
N PRO A 169 22.49 17.01 28.61
CA PRO A 169 21.97 15.93 29.44
C PRO A 169 21.88 14.64 28.63
N THR A 170 22.56 13.61 29.07
CA THR A 170 22.49 12.29 28.48
C THR A 170 21.38 11.51 29.17
N LEU A 171 20.38 11.08 28.39
CA LEU A 171 19.33 10.21 28.93
C LEU A 171 19.95 8.87 29.36
N THR A 172 19.56 8.38 30.51
CA THR A 172 19.88 7.03 30.94
C THR A 172 19.21 6.00 30.01
N ARG A 173 19.66 4.78 30.04
CA ARG A 173 18.99 3.69 29.27
C ARG A 173 17.51 3.58 29.63
N GLN A 174 17.15 3.65 30.90
CA GLN A 174 15.77 3.56 31.37
C GLN A 174 14.91 4.72 30.87
N GLU A 175 15.43 5.95 30.87
CA GLU A 175 14.73 7.12 30.34
C GLU A 175 14.52 7.01 28.82
N ARG A 176 15.49 6.49 28.07
CA ARG A 176 15.34 6.25 26.62
C ARG A 176 14.27 5.21 26.33
N GLU A 177 14.31 4.08 27.03
CA GLU A 177 13.31 3.03 26.88
C GLU A 177 11.90 3.50 27.30
N ALA A 178 11.80 4.36 28.33
CA ALA A 178 10.54 4.94 28.74
C ALA A 178 10.00 5.93 27.68
N GLU A 179 10.86 6.75 27.10
CA GLU A 179 10.47 7.68 26.04
C GLU A 179 10.05 6.92 24.78
N GLN A 180 10.77 5.87 24.39
CA GLN A 180 10.39 5.05 23.26
C GLN A 180 9.01 4.38 23.46
N ARG A 181 8.75 3.86 24.66
CA ARG A 181 7.43 3.31 25.02
C ARG A 181 6.33 4.39 25.00
N ARG A 182 6.63 5.62 25.45
CA ARG A 182 5.69 6.73 25.41
C ARG A 182 5.33 7.09 23.96
N VAL A 183 6.33 7.30 23.11
CA VAL A 183 6.12 7.62 21.69
C VAL A 183 5.32 6.52 20.99
N PHE A 184 5.64 5.26 21.27
CA PHE A 184 4.88 4.12 20.77
C PHE A 184 3.42 4.16 21.24
N ALA A 185 3.17 4.34 22.54
CA ALA A 185 1.82 4.40 23.08
C ALA A 185 1.01 5.55 22.47
N ASP A 186 1.62 6.74 22.33
CA ASP A 186 0.99 7.91 21.71
C ASP A 186 0.63 7.66 20.22
N ALA A 187 1.48 6.94 19.50
CA ALA A 187 1.24 6.61 18.09
C ALA A 187 0.14 5.56 17.88
N VAL A 188 0.05 4.54 18.75
CA VAL A 188 -0.85 3.40 18.55
C VAL A 188 -2.20 3.55 19.24
N LYS A 189 -2.27 4.30 20.34
CA LYS A 189 -3.49 4.46 21.14
C LYS A 189 -4.70 4.96 20.33
N PRO A 190 -4.59 6.02 19.50
CA PRO A 190 -5.72 6.52 18.70
C PRO A 190 -6.27 5.49 17.69
N VAL A 191 -5.45 4.47 17.37
CA VAL A 191 -5.80 3.40 16.43
C VAL A 191 -6.41 2.22 17.16
N ILE A 192 -5.89 1.85 18.32
CA ILE A 192 -6.34 0.70 19.12
C ILE A 192 -7.72 0.93 19.73
N GLU A 193 -7.93 2.11 20.33
CA GLU A 193 -9.19 2.43 21.02
C GLU A 193 -10.46 2.20 20.15
N PRO A 194 -10.52 2.59 18.86
CA PRO A 194 -11.65 2.29 17.99
C PRO A 194 -11.87 0.79 17.73
N PHE A 195 -10.80 -0.02 17.66
CA PHE A 195 -10.91 -1.46 17.51
C PHE A 195 -11.49 -2.10 18.76
N GLU A 196 -10.99 -1.72 19.94
CA GLU A 196 -11.49 -2.21 21.22
C GLU A 196 -12.96 -1.81 21.45
N ALA A 197 -13.32 -0.58 21.12
CA ALA A 197 -14.69 -0.09 21.17
C ALA A 197 -15.64 -0.87 20.25
N ALA A 198 -15.12 -1.39 19.13
CA ALA A 198 -15.85 -2.28 18.21
C ALA A 198 -15.85 -3.76 18.65
N GLY A 199 -15.25 -4.08 19.81
CA GLY A 199 -15.15 -5.45 20.33
C GLY A 199 -14.15 -6.32 19.56
N LEU A 200 -13.20 -5.72 18.85
CA LEU A 200 -12.17 -6.41 18.08
C LEU A 200 -10.86 -6.44 18.85
N ALA A 201 -10.29 -7.64 18.98
CA ALA A 201 -8.95 -7.80 19.52
C ALA A 201 -7.93 -7.30 18.48
N VAL A 202 -7.04 -6.41 18.90
CA VAL A 202 -5.92 -5.92 18.11
C VAL A 202 -4.66 -5.97 18.94
N LYS A 203 -3.56 -6.44 18.33
CA LYS A 203 -2.22 -6.44 18.94
C LYS A 203 -1.50 -5.14 18.59
N ALA A 204 -0.56 -4.74 19.43
CA ALA A 204 0.35 -3.63 19.14
C ALA A 204 1.79 -4.12 19.20
N GLU A 205 2.57 -3.79 18.18
CA GLU A 205 3.97 -4.20 18.05
C GLU A 205 4.86 -2.99 17.78
N LEU A 206 5.92 -2.89 18.55
CA LEU A 206 6.99 -1.93 18.36
C LEU A 206 8.16 -2.63 17.67
N VAL A 207 8.50 -2.21 16.46
CA VAL A 207 9.72 -2.65 15.79
C VAL A 207 10.80 -1.56 15.92
N VAL A 208 12.01 -1.95 16.30
CA VAL A 208 13.11 -1.01 16.50
C VAL A 208 14.12 -1.17 15.40
N GLY A 209 14.42 -0.09 14.69
CA GLY A 209 15.36 -0.08 13.57
C GLY A 209 15.12 1.09 12.63
N ASP A 210 15.74 1.03 11.47
CA ASP A 210 15.40 1.90 10.35
C ASP A 210 13.98 1.54 9.89
N ALA A 211 13.09 2.54 9.84
CA ALA A 211 11.64 2.32 9.77
C ALA A 211 11.22 1.45 8.58
N ASP A 212 11.77 1.69 7.39
CA ASP A 212 11.38 0.98 6.18
C ASP A 212 11.86 -0.49 6.21
N HIS A 213 13.08 -0.74 6.62
CA HIS A 213 13.64 -2.09 6.76
C HIS A 213 12.97 -2.85 7.91
N ALA A 214 12.81 -2.24 9.08
CA ALA A 214 12.21 -2.89 10.24
C ALA A 214 10.74 -3.29 9.98
N LEU A 215 9.96 -2.40 9.34
CA LEU A 215 8.57 -2.69 8.96
C LEU A 215 8.47 -3.78 7.90
N ALA A 216 9.33 -3.73 6.87
CA ALA A 216 9.32 -4.73 5.80
C ALA A 216 9.76 -6.12 6.32
N ASP A 217 10.79 -6.17 7.15
CA ASP A 217 11.24 -7.41 7.78
C ASP A 217 10.16 -8.04 8.67
N TYR A 218 9.47 -7.20 9.45
CA TYR A 218 8.34 -7.67 10.26
C TYR A 218 7.22 -8.21 9.39
N ALA A 219 6.85 -7.48 8.32
CA ALA A 219 5.81 -7.90 7.38
C ALA A 219 6.13 -9.25 6.75
N ASN A 220 7.34 -9.40 6.20
CA ASN A 220 7.74 -10.60 5.48
C ASN A 220 7.74 -11.86 6.35
N LYS A 221 7.95 -11.71 7.66
CA LYS A 221 7.97 -12.82 8.63
C LYS A 221 6.58 -13.12 9.21
N ASN A 222 5.76 -12.10 9.45
CA ASN A 222 4.62 -12.22 10.34
C ASN A 222 3.27 -11.94 9.67
N LEU A 223 3.22 -11.31 8.50
CA LEU A 223 1.99 -10.79 7.92
C LEU A 223 1.66 -11.45 6.57
N ASP A 224 0.38 -11.53 6.28
CA ASP A 224 -0.16 -11.97 5.00
C ASP A 224 -0.57 -10.78 4.13
N ILE A 225 -0.86 -9.63 4.75
CA ILE A 225 -1.19 -8.37 4.10
C ILE A 225 -0.80 -7.19 4.99
N VAL A 226 -0.33 -6.13 4.38
CA VAL A 226 -0.01 -4.85 5.02
C VAL A 226 -1.03 -3.80 4.62
N VAL A 227 -1.49 -3.00 5.58
CA VAL A 227 -2.32 -1.81 5.34
C VAL A 227 -1.57 -0.60 5.87
N MET A 228 -1.46 0.45 5.07
CA MET A 228 -0.74 1.65 5.46
C MET A 228 -1.30 2.90 4.77
N GLY A 229 -1.07 4.05 5.38
CA GLY A 229 -1.35 5.33 4.74
C GLY A 229 -0.37 5.63 3.61
N SER A 230 -0.80 6.43 2.66
CA SER A 230 0.06 6.85 1.54
C SER A 230 1.19 7.79 1.98
N HIS A 231 1.05 8.49 3.11
CA HIS A 231 2.02 9.44 3.66
C HIS A 231 2.13 9.26 5.18
N GLY A 232 3.10 9.94 5.78
CA GLY A 232 3.28 10.08 7.22
C GLY A 232 3.32 11.55 7.62
N TYR A 233 4.05 11.89 8.67
CA TYR A 233 4.19 13.27 9.18
C TYR A 233 4.82 14.26 8.19
N GLY A 234 5.47 13.81 7.15
CA GLY A 234 6.09 14.68 6.14
C GLY A 234 5.05 15.38 5.26
N ASN A 235 5.05 16.72 5.27
CA ASN A 235 4.13 17.57 4.48
C ASN A 235 4.47 17.64 2.97
N PHE A 236 5.01 16.60 2.40
CA PHE A 236 5.30 16.58 0.95
C PHE A 236 4.04 16.31 0.13
N LYS A 237 3.19 17.34 -0.02
CA LYS A 237 1.98 17.27 -0.87
C LYS A 237 2.26 16.94 -2.34
N ALA A 238 3.51 17.01 -2.78
CA ALA A 238 3.92 16.72 -4.14
C ALA A 238 4.32 15.24 -4.38
N ALA A 239 4.57 14.46 -3.33
CA ALA A 239 4.94 13.06 -3.47
C ALA A 239 3.69 12.19 -3.61
N VAL A 240 3.77 11.16 -4.44
CA VAL A 240 2.70 10.18 -4.66
C VAL A 240 2.54 9.27 -3.44
N LEU A 241 3.68 8.86 -2.88
CA LEU A 241 3.84 8.11 -1.64
C LEU A 241 4.92 8.77 -0.80
N GLY A 242 4.78 8.69 0.52
CA GLY A 242 5.85 9.05 1.44
C GLY A 242 7.05 8.11 1.27
N SER A 243 8.24 8.60 1.61
CA SER A 243 9.49 7.82 1.45
C SER A 243 9.44 6.47 2.13
N THR A 244 9.00 6.42 3.38
CA THR A 244 8.85 5.16 4.13
C THR A 244 7.84 4.22 3.46
N ALA A 245 6.67 4.74 3.04
CA ALA A 245 5.65 3.94 2.36
C ALA A 245 6.19 3.35 1.05
N MET A 246 6.96 4.13 0.31
CA MET A 246 7.58 3.70 -0.94
C MET A 246 8.62 2.59 -0.70
N HIS A 247 9.50 2.76 0.29
CA HIS A 247 10.53 1.77 0.60
C HIS A 247 9.93 0.50 1.20
N VAL A 248 8.96 0.61 2.12
CA VAL A 248 8.22 -0.55 2.62
C VAL A 248 7.57 -1.30 1.47
N ALA A 249 6.91 -0.59 0.54
CA ALA A 249 6.31 -1.20 -0.63
C ALA A 249 7.33 -1.89 -1.54
N ALA A 250 8.58 -1.45 -1.55
CA ALA A 250 9.65 -2.10 -2.31
C ALA A 250 10.16 -3.39 -1.67
N LEU A 251 10.34 -3.36 -0.36
CA LEU A 251 11.01 -4.40 0.41
C LEU A 251 10.05 -5.50 0.89
N THR A 252 8.76 -5.21 0.96
CA THR A 252 7.73 -6.16 1.41
C THR A 252 7.32 -7.09 0.27
N GLU A 253 7.24 -8.38 0.54
CA GLU A 253 6.76 -9.41 -0.39
C GLU A 253 5.25 -9.60 -0.31
N ALA A 254 4.65 -9.34 0.84
CA ALA A 254 3.21 -9.41 1.06
C ALA A 254 2.47 -8.31 0.28
N PRO A 255 1.22 -8.52 -0.12
CA PRO A 255 0.35 -7.47 -0.67
C PRO A 255 0.25 -6.27 0.26
N ILE A 256 0.15 -5.08 -0.34
CA ILE A 256 0.04 -3.83 0.40
C ILE A 256 -1.20 -3.08 -0.02
N LEU A 257 -2.05 -2.78 0.94
CA LEU A 257 -3.21 -1.92 0.78
C LEU A 257 -2.83 -0.49 1.19
N VAL A 258 -2.77 0.39 0.21
CA VAL A 258 -2.47 1.81 0.40
C VAL A 258 -3.75 2.60 0.53
N ILE A 259 -3.89 3.34 1.63
CA ILE A 259 -5.03 4.20 1.91
C ILE A 259 -4.61 5.66 1.73
N ARG A 260 -5.40 6.39 0.97
CA ARG A 260 -5.24 7.85 0.83
C ARG A 260 -6.25 8.57 1.70
N LYS A 261 -5.78 9.61 2.39
CA LYS A 261 -6.65 10.52 3.13
C LYS A 261 -7.16 11.62 2.18
N ASP A 262 -8.40 11.97 2.32
CA ASP A 262 -9.02 13.12 1.65
C ASP A 262 -8.46 14.46 2.09
#